data_f68a5df65589bfc15145fc88525156a3
#
_entry.id   f68a5df65589bfc15145fc88525156a3
#
_cell.length_a   1.000
_cell.length_b   1.000
_cell.length_c   1.000
_cell.angle_alpha   90.00
_cell.angle_beta   90.00
_cell.angle_gamma   90.00
#
_symmetry.space_group_name_H-M   'P 1'
#
loop_
_entity.id
_entity.type
_entity.pdbx_description
1 polymer ?
#
loop_
_entity_poly.entity_id
_entity_poly.type
_entity_poly.pdbx_seq_one_letter_code
_entity_poly.pdbx_strand_id
1 'polypeptide(L)'
;LTWEQQQDYQEQISQEVVRRYRANYVDWRNRMLSAGADGATLLGDPKYLGEHVLQVIDAKQDFEQRALADTYLSPKAREAISAALAEEAHATLTALNGRVMDEIERRRRALQPAEPSQTDAARLERQIELQRAEGRLQMLGERGLSPADLIDQSDGPMLDAIEASLEVWLPALPERQAQELIAARRREIATPAERANLDKIALLNRTERRFIALFAAAGDAVDTGFDGGLRPADVWRVPG
;
A
#
# COMPACT_ATOMS: atom_id res chain seq x y z
N LEU A 1 -22.39 -20.11 46.79
CA LEU A 1 -22.44 -19.18 45.64
C LEU A 1 -23.82 -19.24 45.03
N THR A 2 -24.46 -18.08 44.86
CA THR A 2 -25.71 -17.97 44.09
C THR A 2 -25.44 -18.29 42.62
N TRP A 3 -26.48 -18.62 41.85
CA TRP A 3 -26.32 -18.90 40.41
C TRP A 3 -25.72 -17.73 39.64
N GLU A 4 -26.06 -16.48 39.98
CA GLU A 4 -25.51 -15.26 39.44
C GLU A 4 -24.00 -15.15 39.75
N GLN A 5 -23.58 -15.44 40.99
CA GLN A 5 -22.15 -15.45 41.38
C GLN A 5 -21.36 -16.51 40.65
N GLN A 6 -21.98 -17.65 40.31
CA GLN A 6 -21.30 -18.70 39.49
C GLN A 6 -21.17 -18.26 38.04
N GLN A 7 -22.14 -17.58 37.47
CA GLN A 7 -22.04 -17.03 36.11
C GLN A 7 -20.98 -15.97 36.02
N ASP A 8 -20.95 -15.00 36.93
CA ASP A 8 -19.95 -13.93 36.98
C ASP A 8 -18.54 -14.50 37.11
N TYR A 9 -18.37 -15.51 37.95
CA TYR A 9 -17.09 -16.18 38.11
C TYR A 9 -16.63 -16.91 36.83
N GLN A 10 -17.54 -17.60 36.13
CA GLN A 10 -17.22 -18.25 34.87
C GLN A 10 -16.90 -17.24 33.75
N GLU A 11 -17.59 -16.12 33.74
CA GLU A 11 -17.31 -15.04 32.78
C GLU A 11 -15.94 -14.41 33.01
N GLN A 12 -15.56 -14.17 34.28
CA GLN A 12 -14.24 -13.66 34.65
C GLN A 12 -13.12 -14.64 34.23
N ILE A 13 -13.28 -15.95 34.47
CA ILE A 13 -12.33 -16.97 34.01
C ILE A 13 -12.20 -16.94 32.48
N SER A 14 -13.33 -16.88 31.78
CA SER A 14 -13.32 -16.85 30.32
C SER A 14 -12.58 -15.62 29.78
N GLN A 15 -12.80 -14.44 30.36
CA GLN A 15 -12.11 -13.21 29.98
C GLN A 15 -10.59 -13.29 30.24
N GLU A 16 -10.16 -13.87 31.36
CA GLU A 16 -8.75 -14.03 31.69
C GLU A 16 -8.05 -15.01 30.72
N VAL A 17 -8.73 -16.08 30.32
CA VAL A 17 -8.21 -17.03 29.35
C VAL A 17 -8.09 -16.36 27.97
N VAL A 18 -9.09 -15.63 27.50
CA VAL A 18 -9.02 -14.86 26.25
C VAL A 18 -7.82 -13.91 26.27
N ARG A 19 -7.66 -13.15 27.37
CA ARG A 19 -6.51 -12.24 27.57
C ARG A 19 -5.17 -12.97 27.47
N ARG A 20 -5.05 -14.16 28.05
CA ARG A 20 -3.83 -14.98 27.99
C ARG A 20 -3.50 -15.45 26.58
N TYR A 21 -4.48 -15.93 25.82
CA TYR A 21 -4.28 -16.33 24.42
C TYR A 21 -3.84 -15.14 23.58
N ARG A 22 -4.51 -13.99 23.72
CA ARG A 22 -4.14 -12.73 23.07
C ARG A 22 -2.72 -12.30 23.42
N ALA A 23 -2.34 -12.33 24.70
CA ALA A 23 -0.99 -11.96 25.16
C ALA A 23 0.10 -12.85 24.55
N ASN A 24 -0.13 -14.19 24.53
CA ASN A 24 0.79 -15.13 23.93
C ASN A 24 0.99 -14.90 22.42
N TYR A 25 -0.08 -14.55 21.70
CA TYR A 25 0.00 -14.20 20.29
C TYR A 25 0.76 -12.88 20.09
N VAL A 26 0.50 -11.87 20.90
CA VAL A 26 1.20 -10.59 20.87
C VAL A 26 2.70 -10.75 21.15
N ASP A 27 3.08 -11.62 22.09
CA ASP A 27 4.48 -11.93 22.37
C ASP A 27 5.15 -12.63 21.17
N TRP A 28 4.46 -13.57 20.52
CA TRP A 28 4.94 -14.19 19.29
C TRP A 28 5.11 -13.12 18.18
N ARG A 29 4.08 -12.30 17.95
CA ARG A 29 4.11 -11.21 16.98
C ARG A 29 5.31 -10.27 17.19
N ASN A 30 5.53 -9.84 18.42
CA ASN A 30 6.62 -8.92 18.73
C ASN A 30 7.99 -9.52 18.43
N ARG A 31 8.19 -10.80 18.70
CA ARG A 31 9.41 -11.52 18.33
C ARG A 31 9.57 -11.62 16.81
N MET A 32 8.53 -11.96 16.09
CA MET A 32 8.52 -12.05 14.63
C MET A 32 8.83 -10.69 14.00
N LEU A 33 8.17 -9.61 14.45
CA LEU A 33 8.39 -8.27 13.92
C LEU A 33 9.76 -7.68 14.27
N SER A 34 10.42 -8.14 15.33
CA SER A 34 11.78 -7.71 15.70
C SER A 34 12.87 -8.50 14.98
N ALA A 35 12.58 -9.66 14.41
CA ALA A 35 13.54 -10.54 13.75
C ALA A 35 13.81 -10.17 12.28
N GLY A 36 13.87 -8.87 11.94
CA GLY A 36 14.27 -8.41 10.59
C GLY A 36 13.12 -7.99 9.68
N ALA A 37 11.91 -7.80 10.22
CA ALA A 37 10.75 -7.32 9.45
C ALA A 37 10.78 -5.79 9.25
N ASP A 38 11.95 -5.21 8.93
CA ASP A 38 12.01 -3.82 8.49
C ASP A 38 11.58 -3.65 7.03
N GLY A 39 11.07 -2.45 6.70
CA GLY A 39 10.50 -2.19 5.38
C GLY A 39 11.48 -2.39 4.22
N ALA A 40 12.77 -2.12 4.42
CA ALA A 40 13.79 -2.25 3.38
C ALA A 40 14.06 -3.73 3.03
N THR A 41 14.15 -4.59 4.05
CA THR A 41 14.32 -6.04 3.89
C THR A 41 13.07 -6.67 3.26
N LEU A 42 11.88 -6.32 3.77
CA LEU A 42 10.61 -6.84 3.25
C LEU A 42 10.37 -6.45 1.79
N LEU A 43 10.70 -5.20 1.41
CA LEU A 43 10.57 -4.73 0.04
C LEU A 43 11.66 -5.31 -0.88
N GLY A 44 12.84 -5.57 -0.34
CA GLY A 44 13.99 -6.09 -1.09
C GLY A 44 13.85 -7.57 -1.47
N ASP A 45 13.15 -8.34 -0.65
CA ASP A 45 12.89 -9.76 -0.88
C ASP A 45 11.39 -10.08 -0.74
N PRO A 46 10.66 -10.08 -1.86
CA PRO A 46 9.23 -10.41 -1.88
C PRO A 46 8.91 -11.80 -1.30
N LYS A 47 9.81 -12.78 -1.48
CA LYS A 47 9.62 -14.11 -0.91
C LYS A 47 9.65 -14.06 0.61
N TYR A 48 10.58 -13.30 1.16
CA TYR A 48 10.72 -13.09 2.59
C TYR A 48 9.47 -12.40 3.19
N LEU A 49 8.92 -11.39 2.48
CA LEU A 49 7.64 -10.79 2.88
C LEU A 49 6.51 -11.83 2.85
N GLY A 50 6.42 -12.64 1.80
CA GLY A 50 5.42 -13.70 1.69
C GLY A 50 5.51 -14.71 2.85
N GLU A 51 6.72 -15.09 3.24
CA GLU A 51 6.96 -15.97 4.39
C GLU A 51 6.47 -15.33 5.71
N HIS A 52 6.69 -14.03 5.92
CA HIS A 52 6.18 -13.32 7.10
C HIS A 52 4.65 -13.25 7.13
N VAL A 53 4.03 -12.98 5.98
CA VAL A 53 2.56 -12.98 5.86
C VAL A 53 1.99 -14.35 6.17
N LEU A 54 2.59 -15.43 5.63
CA LEU A 54 2.20 -16.80 5.93
C LEU A 54 2.34 -17.12 7.40
N GLN A 55 3.46 -16.75 8.02
CA GLN A 55 3.68 -16.97 9.46
C GLN A 55 2.59 -16.33 10.32
N VAL A 56 2.05 -15.16 9.92
CA VAL A 56 0.94 -14.51 10.65
C VAL A 56 -0.32 -15.37 10.59
N ILE A 57 -0.65 -15.89 9.42
CA ILE A 57 -1.84 -16.73 9.20
C ILE A 57 -1.69 -18.06 9.92
N ASP A 58 -0.56 -18.73 9.73
CA ASP A 58 -0.26 -20.04 10.36
C ASP A 58 -0.28 -19.93 11.89
N ALA A 59 0.31 -18.87 12.45
CA ALA A 59 0.28 -18.65 13.90
C ALA A 59 -1.15 -18.45 14.43
N LYS A 60 -1.96 -17.63 13.72
CA LYS A 60 -3.37 -17.46 14.10
C LYS A 60 -4.10 -18.81 14.15
N GLN A 61 -3.95 -19.61 13.11
CA GLN A 61 -4.57 -20.93 13.03
C GLN A 61 -4.07 -21.88 14.12
N ASP A 62 -2.77 -21.88 14.40
CA ASP A 62 -2.15 -22.74 15.42
C ASP A 62 -2.66 -22.41 16.83
N PHE A 63 -2.73 -21.11 17.17
CA PHE A 63 -3.31 -20.65 18.44
C PHE A 63 -4.81 -20.98 18.54
N GLU A 64 -5.55 -20.83 17.45
CA GLU A 64 -6.98 -21.14 17.38
C GLU A 64 -7.23 -22.66 17.55
N GLN A 65 -6.45 -23.50 16.88
CA GLN A 65 -6.53 -24.95 17.05
C GLN A 65 -6.22 -25.41 18.48
N ARG A 66 -5.26 -24.78 19.15
CA ARG A 66 -4.98 -25.04 20.57
C ARG A 66 -6.16 -24.67 21.46
N ALA A 67 -6.83 -23.53 21.16
CA ALA A 67 -8.04 -23.14 21.90
C ALA A 67 -9.21 -24.11 21.63
N LEU A 68 -9.36 -24.60 20.40
CA LEU A 68 -10.40 -25.58 20.06
C LEU A 68 -10.16 -26.95 20.72
N ALA A 69 -8.90 -27.37 20.85
CA ALA A 69 -8.50 -28.62 21.50
C ALA A 69 -8.63 -28.57 23.02
N ASP A 70 -8.69 -27.40 23.63
CA ASP A 70 -8.83 -27.24 25.07
C ASP A 70 -10.28 -27.56 25.50
N THR A 71 -10.44 -28.74 26.11
CA THR A 71 -11.76 -29.23 26.55
C THR A 71 -12.34 -28.48 27.74
N TYR A 72 -11.55 -27.66 28.44
CA TYR A 72 -12.00 -26.85 29.56
C TYR A 72 -12.63 -25.53 29.14
N LEU A 73 -12.47 -25.14 27.85
CA LEU A 73 -13.05 -23.90 27.32
C LEU A 73 -14.48 -24.09 26.86
N SER A 74 -15.35 -23.16 27.28
CA SER A 74 -16.72 -23.10 26.77
C SER A 74 -16.73 -22.70 25.28
N PRO A 75 -17.78 -23.05 24.51
CA PRO A 75 -17.91 -22.58 23.12
C PRO A 75 -17.79 -21.06 22.97
N LYS A 76 -18.45 -20.31 23.88
CA LYS A 76 -18.36 -18.83 23.90
C LYS A 76 -16.93 -18.33 24.13
N ALA A 77 -16.15 -18.98 25.00
CA ALA A 77 -14.75 -18.61 25.22
C ALA A 77 -13.88 -18.89 23.98
N ARG A 78 -14.14 -20.00 23.28
CA ARG A 78 -13.41 -20.33 22.02
C ARG A 78 -13.71 -19.33 20.92
N GLU A 79 -14.97 -18.94 20.73
CA GLU A 79 -15.36 -17.89 19.79
C GLU A 79 -14.69 -16.55 20.12
N ALA A 80 -14.66 -16.15 21.39
CA ALA A 80 -14.01 -14.92 21.84
C ALA A 80 -12.48 -14.96 21.62
N ILE A 81 -11.82 -16.13 21.80
CA ILE A 81 -10.41 -16.31 21.51
C ILE A 81 -10.17 -16.20 20.00
N SER A 82 -10.97 -16.88 19.17
CA SER A 82 -10.85 -16.81 17.70
C SER A 82 -10.98 -15.37 17.21
N ALA A 83 -11.98 -14.61 17.70
CA ALA A 83 -12.15 -13.22 17.35
C ALA A 83 -10.95 -12.34 17.78
N ALA A 84 -10.44 -12.53 19.01
CA ALA A 84 -9.29 -11.79 19.50
C ALA A 84 -8.00 -12.12 18.71
N LEU A 85 -7.80 -13.36 18.30
CA LEU A 85 -6.67 -13.77 17.47
C LEU A 85 -6.77 -13.21 16.05
N ALA A 86 -7.96 -13.16 15.47
CA ALA A 86 -8.19 -12.54 14.17
C ALA A 86 -7.86 -11.03 14.22
N GLU A 87 -8.34 -10.31 15.25
CA GLU A 87 -8.02 -8.89 15.47
C GLU A 87 -6.51 -8.65 15.52
N GLU A 88 -5.77 -9.45 16.29
CA GLU A 88 -4.31 -9.32 16.42
C GLU A 88 -3.57 -9.72 15.12
N ALA A 89 -4.07 -10.69 14.37
CA ALA A 89 -3.52 -11.07 13.07
C ALA A 89 -3.69 -9.93 12.06
N HIS A 90 -4.88 -9.35 11.96
CA HIS A 90 -5.13 -8.15 11.12
C HIS A 90 -4.25 -6.97 11.53
N ALA A 91 -4.10 -6.70 12.83
CA ALA A 91 -3.20 -5.65 13.31
C ALA A 91 -1.74 -5.93 12.91
N THR A 92 -1.32 -7.19 12.91
CA THR A 92 0.04 -7.60 12.49
C THR A 92 0.24 -7.41 10.99
N LEU A 93 -0.72 -7.84 10.16
CA LEU A 93 -0.68 -7.62 8.72
C LEU A 93 -0.67 -6.12 8.38
N THR A 94 -1.47 -5.33 9.09
CA THR A 94 -1.48 -3.87 8.94
C THR A 94 -0.11 -3.25 9.27
N ALA A 95 0.53 -3.72 10.34
CA ALA A 95 1.86 -3.24 10.71
C ALA A 95 2.95 -3.62 9.67
N LEU A 96 2.90 -4.84 9.11
CA LEU A 96 3.79 -5.26 8.02
C LEU A 96 3.55 -4.42 6.75
N ASN A 97 2.29 -4.24 6.38
CA ASN A 97 1.90 -3.42 5.23
C ASN A 97 2.41 -1.98 5.39
N GLY A 98 2.19 -1.37 6.56
CA GLY A 98 2.68 -0.02 6.87
C GLY A 98 4.18 0.11 6.64
N ARG A 99 4.99 -0.81 7.17
CA ARG A 99 6.46 -0.79 6.98
C ARG A 99 6.87 -0.86 5.51
N VAL A 100 6.19 -1.69 4.72
CA VAL A 100 6.48 -1.81 3.28
C VAL A 100 6.06 -0.55 2.53
N MET A 101 4.88 0.01 2.82
CA MET A 101 4.39 1.23 2.19
C MET A 101 5.26 2.45 2.54
N ASP A 102 5.68 2.59 3.78
CA ASP A 102 6.61 3.65 4.22
C ASP A 102 7.94 3.57 3.47
N GLU A 103 8.47 2.36 3.26
CA GLU A 103 9.71 2.16 2.50
C GLU A 103 9.53 2.46 1.01
N ILE A 104 8.41 2.06 0.39
CA ILE A 104 8.07 2.40 -0.99
C ILE A 104 8.03 3.92 -1.14
N GLU A 105 7.33 4.61 -0.23
CA GLU A 105 7.22 6.05 -0.26
C GLU A 105 8.57 6.74 -0.04
N ARG A 106 9.38 6.24 0.87
CA ARG A 106 10.75 6.73 1.09
C ARG A 106 11.61 6.62 -0.19
N ARG A 107 11.55 5.46 -0.88
CA ARG A 107 12.27 5.27 -2.15
C ARG A 107 11.71 6.14 -3.26
N ARG A 108 10.38 6.32 -3.31
CA ARG A 108 9.72 7.19 -4.29
C ARG A 108 10.18 8.65 -4.13
N ARG A 109 10.20 9.17 -2.89
CA ARG A 109 10.71 10.53 -2.59
C ARG A 109 12.17 10.70 -2.98
N ALA A 110 13.00 9.69 -2.74
CA ALA A 110 14.43 9.75 -3.13
C ALA A 110 14.65 9.78 -4.65
N LEU A 111 13.68 9.35 -5.47
CA LEU A 111 13.73 9.38 -6.93
C LEU A 111 13.09 10.62 -7.54
N GLN A 112 12.31 11.34 -6.76
CA GLN A 112 11.72 12.61 -7.20
C GLN A 112 12.79 13.71 -7.25
N PRO A 113 12.69 14.66 -8.19
CA PRO A 113 13.52 15.84 -8.14
C PRO A 113 13.39 16.52 -6.78
N ALA A 114 14.49 17.06 -6.26
CA ALA A 114 14.45 17.83 -5.02
C ALA A 114 13.34 18.91 -5.15
N GLU A 115 12.50 19.00 -4.11
CA GLU A 115 11.49 20.07 -4.10
C GLU A 115 12.21 21.40 -4.33
N PRO A 116 11.73 22.19 -5.31
CA PRO A 116 12.37 23.46 -5.57
C PRO A 116 12.32 24.32 -4.32
N SER A 117 13.43 25.03 -4.10
CA SER A 117 13.57 25.98 -3.00
C SER A 117 12.27 26.78 -2.78
N GLN A 118 11.75 26.79 -1.55
CA GLN A 118 10.55 27.54 -1.19
C GLN A 118 10.81 29.04 -1.00
N THR A 119 11.94 29.55 -1.49
CA THR A 119 12.22 30.99 -1.47
C THR A 119 11.23 31.74 -2.35
N ASP A 120 10.90 32.96 -1.98
CA ASP A 120 9.98 33.79 -2.75
C ASP A 120 10.49 34.02 -4.18
N ALA A 121 11.81 34.09 -4.37
CA ALA A 121 12.43 34.19 -5.70
C ALA A 121 12.15 32.95 -6.55
N ALA A 122 12.32 31.74 -6.01
CA ALA A 122 12.06 30.49 -6.74
C ALA A 122 10.56 30.30 -7.05
N ARG A 123 9.67 30.77 -6.17
CA ARG A 123 8.23 30.80 -6.43
C ARG A 123 7.88 31.72 -7.59
N LEU A 124 8.47 32.92 -7.59
CA LEU A 124 8.25 33.90 -8.65
C LEU A 124 8.78 33.41 -10.01
N GLU A 125 9.98 32.81 -10.03
CA GLU A 125 10.56 32.23 -11.24
C GLU A 125 9.63 31.12 -11.81
N ARG A 126 9.14 30.22 -10.97
CA ARG A 126 8.20 29.19 -11.38
C ARG A 126 6.89 29.77 -11.92
N GLN A 127 6.36 30.81 -11.28
CA GLN A 127 5.14 31.46 -11.74
C GLN A 127 5.36 32.13 -13.12
N ILE A 128 6.50 32.75 -13.36
CA ILE A 128 6.87 33.33 -14.65
C ILE A 128 7.01 32.21 -15.72
N GLU A 129 7.63 31.08 -15.38
CA GLU A 129 7.76 29.95 -16.31
C GLU A 129 6.40 29.34 -16.67
N LEU A 130 5.50 29.18 -15.70
CA LEU A 130 4.13 28.71 -15.93
C LEU A 130 3.37 29.69 -16.85
N GLN A 131 3.41 30.99 -16.58
CA GLN A 131 2.75 31.98 -17.43
C GLN A 131 3.30 31.98 -18.88
N ARG A 132 4.60 31.77 -19.03
CA ARG A 132 5.22 31.63 -20.37
C ARG A 132 4.78 30.35 -21.07
N ALA A 133 4.66 29.25 -20.30
CA ALA A 133 4.17 27.95 -20.81
C ALA A 133 2.71 28.05 -21.24
N GLU A 134 1.83 28.65 -20.44
CA GLU A 134 0.43 28.95 -20.78
C GLU A 134 0.31 29.80 -22.04
N GLY A 135 1.11 30.85 -22.17
CA GLY A 135 1.12 31.68 -23.38
C GLY A 135 1.53 30.93 -24.64
N ARG A 136 2.49 29.98 -24.53
CA ARG A 136 2.86 29.08 -25.64
C ARG A 136 1.76 28.09 -25.98
N LEU A 137 1.12 27.50 -24.96
CA LEU A 137 -0.02 26.60 -25.13
C LEU A 137 -1.19 27.29 -25.82
N GLN A 138 -1.50 28.53 -25.43
CA GLN A 138 -2.54 29.31 -26.08
C GLN A 138 -2.24 29.53 -27.58
N MET A 139 -1.00 29.91 -27.92
CA MET A 139 -0.59 30.05 -29.33
C MET A 139 -0.71 28.74 -30.12
N LEU A 140 -0.40 27.61 -29.50
CA LEU A 140 -0.55 26.30 -30.15
C LEU A 140 -2.04 25.90 -30.28
N GLY A 141 -2.85 26.18 -29.25
CA GLY A 141 -4.30 25.97 -29.30
C GLY A 141 -4.99 26.79 -30.40
N GLU A 142 -4.61 28.03 -30.60
CA GLU A 142 -5.12 28.89 -31.67
C GLU A 142 -4.82 28.34 -33.08
N ARG A 143 -3.81 27.46 -33.21
CA ARG A 143 -3.51 26.80 -34.49
C ARG A 143 -4.42 25.60 -34.75
N GLY A 144 -5.33 25.25 -33.82
CA GLY A 144 -6.28 24.17 -33.99
C GLY A 144 -5.64 22.76 -33.90
N LEU A 145 -4.56 22.63 -33.14
CA LEU A 145 -3.91 21.34 -32.91
C LEU A 145 -4.83 20.37 -32.16
N SER A 146 -4.73 19.10 -32.50
CA SER A 146 -5.40 18.07 -31.72
C SER A 146 -4.80 17.97 -30.30
N PRO A 147 -5.53 17.46 -29.29
CA PRO A 147 -4.99 17.24 -27.95
C PRO A 147 -3.68 16.44 -27.93
N ALA A 148 -3.57 15.43 -28.79
CA ALA A 148 -2.36 14.62 -28.90
C ALA A 148 -1.19 15.42 -29.47
N ASP A 149 -1.42 16.21 -30.54
CA ASP A 149 -0.39 17.07 -31.14
C ASP A 149 0.07 18.17 -30.18
N LEU A 150 -0.86 18.70 -29.36
CA LEU A 150 -0.54 19.69 -28.33
C LEU A 150 0.43 19.12 -27.29
N ILE A 151 0.15 17.91 -26.80
CA ILE A 151 1.05 17.21 -25.85
C ILE A 151 2.39 16.91 -26.52
N ASP A 152 2.39 16.42 -27.75
CA ASP A 152 3.60 16.05 -28.50
C ASP A 152 4.55 17.23 -28.72
N GLN A 153 4.01 18.43 -28.91
CA GLN A 153 4.80 19.68 -29.06
C GLN A 153 5.16 20.35 -27.72
N SER A 154 4.70 19.82 -26.60
CA SER A 154 4.92 20.41 -25.29
C SER A 154 6.28 20.02 -24.70
N ASP A 155 6.93 21.00 -24.04
CA ASP A 155 8.08 20.81 -23.17
C ASP A 155 7.66 20.58 -21.71
N GLY A 156 8.62 20.40 -20.79
CA GLY A 156 8.35 20.13 -19.37
C GLY A 156 7.42 21.16 -18.71
N PRO A 157 7.71 22.47 -18.75
CA PRO A 157 6.83 23.49 -18.19
C PRO A 157 5.43 23.55 -18.82
N MET A 158 5.31 23.27 -20.12
CA MET A 158 4.01 23.21 -20.80
C MET A 158 3.21 21.98 -20.34
N LEU A 159 3.86 20.83 -20.14
CA LEU A 159 3.20 19.63 -19.59
C LEU A 159 2.73 19.87 -18.15
N ASP A 160 3.49 20.62 -17.35
CA ASP A 160 3.07 21.01 -16.00
C ASP A 160 1.83 21.92 -16.03
N ALA A 161 1.78 22.88 -16.96
CA ALA A 161 0.61 23.74 -17.14
C ALA A 161 -0.62 22.98 -17.63
N ILE A 162 -0.45 22.02 -18.54
CA ILE A 162 -1.53 21.14 -19.02
C ILE A 162 -2.07 20.30 -17.87
N GLU A 163 -1.19 19.70 -17.08
CA GLU A 163 -1.56 18.82 -15.96
C GLU A 163 -2.28 19.58 -14.83
N ALA A 164 -1.89 20.84 -14.59
CA ALA A 164 -2.55 21.73 -13.63
C ALA A 164 -3.98 22.13 -14.05
N SER A 165 -4.32 22.06 -15.34
CA SER A 165 -5.61 22.52 -15.88
C SER A 165 -6.06 21.66 -17.07
N LEU A 166 -6.15 20.34 -16.88
CA LEU A 166 -6.53 19.39 -17.93
C LEU A 166 -7.84 19.74 -18.63
N GLU A 167 -8.84 20.18 -17.88
CA GLU A 167 -10.15 20.56 -18.40
C GLU A 167 -10.09 21.76 -19.36
N VAL A 168 -9.11 22.64 -19.16
CA VAL A 168 -8.92 23.83 -19.98
C VAL A 168 -8.19 23.48 -21.29
N TRP A 169 -7.11 22.71 -21.18
CA TRP A 169 -6.22 22.44 -22.30
C TRP A 169 -6.65 21.21 -23.14
N LEU A 170 -7.29 20.24 -22.51
CA LEU A 170 -7.66 18.96 -23.12
C LEU A 170 -9.14 18.60 -22.87
N PRO A 171 -10.11 19.50 -23.10
CA PRO A 171 -11.50 19.30 -22.70
C PRO A 171 -12.18 18.09 -23.37
N ALA A 172 -11.66 17.64 -24.51
CA ALA A 172 -12.20 16.52 -25.27
C ALA A 172 -11.55 15.18 -24.93
N LEU A 173 -10.54 15.17 -24.06
CA LEU A 173 -9.79 13.96 -23.73
C LEU A 173 -10.17 13.45 -22.34
N PRO A 174 -10.50 12.16 -22.18
CA PRO A 174 -10.69 11.57 -20.86
C PRO A 174 -9.40 11.73 -20.01
N GLU A 175 -9.55 12.10 -18.75
CA GLU A 175 -8.44 12.41 -17.83
C GLU A 175 -7.37 11.31 -17.83
N ARG A 176 -7.78 10.04 -17.75
CA ARG A 176 -6.86 8.90 -17.78
C ARG A 176 -6.03 8.87 -19.07
N GLN A 177 -6.65 9.12 -20.21
CA GLN A 177 -5.95 9.11 -21.49
C GLN A 177 -5.00 10.32 -21.61
N ALA A 178 -5.41 11.49 -21.11
CA ALA A 178 -4.56 12.66 -21.04
C ALA A 178 -3.32 12.39 -20.19
N GLN A 179 -3.49 11.80 -19.02
CA GLN A 179 -2.38 11.45 -18.12
C GLN A 179 -1.42 10.42 -18.75
N GLU A 180 -1.94 9.41 -19.47
CA GLU A 180 -1.12 8.43 -20.19
C GLU A 180 -0.27 9.09 -21.29
N LEU A 181 -0.83 10.02 -22.07
CA LEU A 181 -0.11 10.76 -23.11
C LEU A 181 0.93 11.70 -22.52
N ILE A 182 0.60 12.45 -21.46
CA ILE A 182 1.53 13.34 -20.75
C ILE A 182 2.70 12.52 -20.20
N ALA A 183 2.43 11.39 -19.56
CA ALA A 183 3.47 10.52 -19.03
C ALA A 183 4.40 9.97 -20.13
N ALA A 184 3.83 9.58 -21.28
CA ALA A 184 4.61 9.14 -22.44
C ALA A 184 5.52 10.26 -22.95
N ARG A 185 4.99 11.48 -23.11
CA ARG A 185 5.77 12.63 -23.58
C ARG A 185 6.85 13.05 -22.58
N ARG A 186 6.55 13.09 -21.27
CA ARG A 186 7.57 13.35 -20.24
C ARG A 186 8.72 12.35 -20.31
N ARG A 187 8.41 11.08 -20.57
CA ARG A 187 9.43 10.03 -20.73
C ARG A 187 10.29 10.23 -21.99
N GLU A 188 9.69 10.74 -23.06
CA GLU A 188 10.38 11.00 -24.31
C GLU A 188 11.38 12.17 -24.19
N ILE A 189 10.96 13.29 -23.60
CA ILE A 189 11.81 14.48 -23.43
C ILE A 189 12.76 14.37 -22.23
N ALA A 190 12.59 13.39 -21.35
CA ALA A 190 13.44 13.16 -20.18
C ALA A 190 14.86 12.82 -20.56
N THR A 191 15.82 13.31 -19.79
CA THR A 191 17.20 12.90 -19.86
C THR A 191 17.35 11.39 -19.53
N PRO A 192 18.44 10.73 -19.92
CA PRO A 192 18.67 9.31 -19.57
C PRO A 192 18.58 9.04 -18.05
N ALA A 193 19.07 9.97 -17.22
CA ALA A 193 18.99 9.85 -15.76
C ALA A 193 17.56 9.97 -15.22
N GLU A 194 16.80 10.95 -15.70
CA GLU A 194 15.39 11.12 -15.37
C GLU A 194 14.55 9.93 -15.83
N ARG A 195 14.82 9.43 -17.05
CA ARG A 195 14.16 8.24 -17.59
C ARG A 195 14.37 7.02 -16.71
N ALA A 196 15.61 6.81 -16.24
CA ALA A 196 15.92 5.74 -15.31
C ALA A 196 15.18 5.88 -13.96
N ASN A 197 14.99 7.12 -13.48
CA ASN A 197 14.20 7.38 -12.26
C ASN A 197 12.71 7.12 -12.48
N LEU A 198 12.16 7.53 -13.61
CA LEU A 198 10.75 7.24 -13.98
C LEU A 198 10.51 5.72 -14.08
N ASP A 199 11.44 4.96 -14.64
CA ASP A 199 11.35 3.51 -14.70
C ASP A 199 11.36 2.85 -13.32
N LYS A 200 12.20 3.35 -12.40
CA LYS A 200 12.22 2.89 -11.01
C LYS A 200 10.91 3.24 -10.28
N ILE A 201 10.36 4.43 -10.49
CA ILE A 201 9.06 4.83 -9.92
C ILE A 201 7.95 3.93 -10.47
N ALA A 202 7.94 3.66 -11.77
CA ALA A 202 6.95 2.75 -12.38
C ALA A 202 7.07 1.32 -11.83
N LEU A 203 8.28 0.87 -11.53
CA LEU A 203 8.51 -0.42 -10.87
C LEU A 203 7.98 -0.42 -9.44
N LEU A 204 8.25 0.64 -8.65
CA LEU A 204 7.73 0.78 -7.29
C LEU A 204 6.20 0.77 -7.28
N ASN A 205 5.53 1.49 -8.19
CA ASN A 205 4.07 1.52 -8.30
C ASN A 205 3.47 0.15 -8.65
N ARG A 206 4.14 -0.64 -9.49
CA ARG A 206 3.73 -2.02 -9.77
C ARG A 206 3.91 -2.93 -8.55
N THR A 207 5.00 -2.77 -7.85
CA THR A 207 5.30 -3.51 -6.61
C THR A 207 4.28 -3.19 -5.52
N GLU A 208 3.94 -1.92 -5.34
CA GLU A 208 2.91 -1.46 -4.41
C GLU A 208 1.56 -2.14 -4.66
N ARG A 209 1.08 -2.15 -5.92
CA ARG A 209 -0.19 -2.81 -6.27
C ARG A 209 -0.19 -4.31 -5.95
N ARG A 210 0.93 -4.99 -6.17
CA ARG A 210 1.09 -6.41 -5.83
C ARG A 210 1.01 -6.63 -4.32
N PHE A 211 1.64 -5.76 -3.53
CA PHE A 211 1.59 -5.87 -2.08
C PHE A 211 0.21 -5.57 -1.52
N ILE A 212 -0.48 -4.55 -2.05
CA ILE A 212 -1.88 -4.30 -1.68
C ILE A 212 -2.74 -5.55 -1.91
N ALA A 213 -2.60 -6.20 -3.06
CA ALA A 213 -3.33 -7.44 -3.36
C ALA A 213 -2.94 -8.59 -2.42
N LEU A 214 -1.65 -8.74 -2.08
CA LEU A 214 -1.17 -9.74 -1.13
C LEU A 214 -1.78 -9.54 0.25
N PHE A 215 -1.75 -8.31 0.78
CA PHE A 215 -2.28 -8.02 2.11
C PHE A 215 -3.80 -8.14 2.17
N ALA A 216 -4.51 -7.80 1.09
CA ALA A 216 -5.96 -8.04 0.99
C ALA A 216 -6.26 -9.55 1.06
N ALA A 217 -5.60 -10.36 0.23
CA ALA A 217 -5.78 -11.82 0.25
C ALA A 217 -5.37 -12.46 1.60
N ALA A 218 -4.36 -11.92 2.26
CA ALA A 218 -3.95 -12.36 3.59
C ALA A 218 -5.00 -12.03 4.65
N GLY A 219 -5.62 -10.85 4.57
CA GLY A 219 -6.75 -10.47 5.43
C GLY A 219 -7.92 -11.44 5.29
N ASP A 220 -8.34 -11.72 4.05
CA ASP A 220 -9.39 -12.69 3.77
C ASP A 220 -9.05 -14.08 4.33
N ALA A 221 -7.79 -14.52 4.23
CA ALA A 221 -7.34 -15.81 4.77
C ALA A 221 -7.32 -15.86 6.31
N VAL A 222 -7.12 -14.73 6.99
CA VAL A 222 -7.26 -14.64 8.45
C VAL A 222 -8.70 -14.90 8.87
N ASP A 223 -9.68 -14.40 8.10
CA ASP A 223 -11.10 -14.47 8.44
C ASP A 223 -11.72 -15.84 8.07
N THR A 224 -11.37 -16.37 6.90
CA THR A 224 -12.01 -17.57 6.33
C THR A 224 -11.20 -18.85 6.46
N GLY A 225 -9.93 -18.75 6.84
CA GLY A 225 -8.98 -19.86 6.71
C GLY A 225 -8.57 -20.10 5.24
N PHE A 226 -7.71 -21.11 5.02
CA PHE A 226 -7.22 -21.42 3.67
C PHE A 226 -8.21 -22.18 2.76
N ASP A 227 -9.42 -22.44 3.21
CA ASP A 227 -10.37 -23.37 2.56
C ASP A 227 -10.96 -22.87 1.21
N GLY A 228 -10.52 -21.78 0.65
CA GLY A 228 -11.06 -21.32 -0.64
C GLY A 228 -10.31 -20.19 -1.34
N GLY A 229 -9.23 -19.68 -0.80
CA GLY A 229 -8.53 -18.50 -1.33
C GLY A 229 -7.17 -18.80 -1.93
N LEU A 230 -6.73 -17.96 -2.84
CA LEU A 230 -5.40 -17.88 -3.41
C LEU A 230 -4.31 -18.20 -2.37
N ARG A 231 -3.55 -19.27 -2.58
CA ARG A 231 -2.32 -19.49 -1.81
C ARG A 231 -1.41 -18.28 -2.06
N PRO A 232 -0.72 -17.73 -1.05
CA PRO A 232 0.22 -16.61 -1.25
C PRO A 232 1.22 -16.85 -2.37
N ALA A 233 1.59 -18.11 -2.67
CA ALA A 233 2.37 -18.49 -3.82
C ALA A 233 1.71 -18.16 -5.17
N ASP A 234 0.38 -18.06 -5.23
CA ASP A 234 -0.35 -17.75 -6.46
C ASP A 234 -0.42 -16.24 -6.73
N VAL A 235 -0.32 -15.41 -5.68
CA VAL A 235 -0.25 -13.94 -5.83
C VAL A 235 1.06 -13.52 -6.54
N TRP A 236 2.14 -14.30 -6.38
CA TRP A 236 3.42 -14.05 -7.04
C TRP A 236 3.46 -14.53 -8.51
N ARG A 237 2.49 -15.34 -8.93
CA ARG A 237 2.38 -15.88 -10.30
C ARG A 237 1.54 -15.05 -11.24
N VAL A 238 0.95 -13.93 -10.78
CA VAL A 238 0.19 -13.04 -11.67
C VAL A 238 1.16 -12.44 -12.69
N PRO A 239 0.99 -12.75 -14.00
CA PRO A 239 1.85 -12.18 -15.03
C PRO A 239 1.74 -10.67 -15.02
N GLY A 240 2.88 -10.00 -15.23
CA GLY A 240 2.97 -8.54 -15.31
C GLY A 240 2.28 -7.96 -16.52
#